data_11e22941f621f4bb63008c9991bb9210
#
_entry.id   11e22941f621f4bb63008c9991bb9210
#
_cell.length_a   1.000
_cell.length_b   1.000
_cell.length_c   1.000
_cell.angle_alpha   90.00
_cell.angle_beta   90.00
_cell.angle_gamma   90.00
#
_symmetry.space_group_name_H-M   'P 1'
#
loop_
_entity.id
_entity.type
_entity.pdbx_description
1 polymer ?
#
loop_
_entity_poly.entity_id
_entity_poly.type
_entity_poly.pdbx_seq_one_letter_code
_entity_poly.pdbx_strand_id
1 'polypeptide(L)'
;GSPGLVHGLDSFQYVYIGDKYPDFVNWDMEKLLLITLDIEVESENGFPDAQKADEKLLCITVKNHTNKAIIVWGIGPYENDKVKYIESENELDLIKKFIHFWHKTQPDVITGWNVQFFDIPYLCNRIIRLLGEKELKKLSPWGIVKEDTVRHGQYGKASQKYNLLGVSILDYLDLYRK
;
A
#
# COMPACT_ATOMS: atom_id res chain seq x y z
N GLY A 1 3.25 29.46 -1.22
CA GLY A 1 4.35 29.78 -2.13
C GLY A 1 4.22 31.19 -2.68
N SER A 2 5.31 31.88 -2.92
CA SER A 2 5.30 33.23 -3.51
C SER A 2 4.70 33.16 -4.92
N PRO A 3 3.72 34.03 -5.26
CA PRO A 3 3.07 34.04 -6.56
C PRO A 3 3.99 34.55 -7.66
N GLY A 4 5.04 33.93 -8.00
CA GLY A 4 5.98 34.35 -9.01
C GLY A 4 7.00 33.28 -9.38
N LEU A 5 7.04 32.22 -8.58
CA LEU A 5 8.02 31.14 -8.75
C LEU A 5 7.45 29.90 -9.44
N VAL A 6 6.15 29.87 -9.73
CA VAL A 6 5.50 28.71 -10.36
C VAL A 6 4.92 29.15 -11.70
N HIS A 7 5.61 28.84 -12.77
CA HIS A 7 5.25 29.22 -14.14
C HIS A 7 4.41 28.13 -14.83
N GLY A 8 3.17 27.91 -14.37
CA GLY A 8 2.18 27.12 -15.11
C GLY A 8 2.56 25.68 -15.47
N LEU A 9 3.49 25.06 -14.74
CA LEU A 9 3.87 23.67 -14.93
C LEU A 9 2.99 22.77 -14.06
N ASP A 10 2.43 21.71 -14.63
CA ASP A 10 1.66 20.70 -13.89
C ASP A 10 2.47 20.04 -12.76
N SER A 11 3.80 20.04 -12.90
CA SER A 11 4.77 19.47 -11.94
C SER A 11 5.42 20.54 -11.05
N PHE A 12 4.69 21.58 -10.66
CA PHE A 12 5.21 22.71 -9.88
C PHE A 12 5.92 22.31 -8.57
N GLN A 13 5.54 21.19 -7.96
CA GLN A 13 6.18 20.68 -6.75
C GLN A 13 7.65 20.36 -6.96
N TYR A 14 8.04 19.81 -8.11
CA TYR A 14 9.44 19.51 -8.42
C TYR A 14 10.25 20.79 -8.68
N VAL A 15 9.64 21.78 -9.33
CA VAL A 15 10.26 23.10 -9.51
C VAL A 15 10.50 23.74 -8.15
N TYR A 16 9.49 23.74 -7.27
CA TYR A 16 9.63 24.26 -5.92
C TYR A 16 10.74 23.56 -5.12
N ILE A 17 10.81 22.22 -5.20
CA ILE A 17 11.87 21.45 -4.53
C ILE A 17 13.24 21.83 -5.08
N GLY A 18 13.41 21.90 -6.41
CA GLY A 18 14.66 22.30 -7.05
C GLY A 18 15.12 23.72 -6.67
N ASP A 19 14.19 24.67 -6.63
CA ASP A 19 14.48 26.05 -6.23
C ASP A 19 14.82 26.17 -4.73
N LYS A 20 14.14 25.40 -3.90
CA LYS A 20 14.33 25.45 -2.44
C LYS A 20 15.57 24.69 -1.97
N TYR A 21 15.94 23.66 -2.69
CA TYR A 21 17.06 22.76 -2.37
C TYR A 21 17.95 22.59 -3.60
N PRO A 22 18.69 23.66 -4.05
CA PRO A 22 19.48 23.63 -5.27
C PRO A 22 20.75 22.74 -5.16
N ASP A 23 21.18 22.48 -3.93
CA ASP A 23 22.35 21.67 -3.66
C ASP A 23 21.99 20.19 -3.57
N PHE A 24 23.03 19.33 -3.61
CA PHE A 24 22.86 17.92 -3.43
C PHE A 24 22.26 17.59 -2.05
N VAL A 25 21.11 16.94 -2.02
CA VAL A 25 20.48 16.45 -0.79
C VAL A 25 21.09 15.08 -0.43
N ASN A 26 21.72 15.01 0.73
CA ASN A 26 22.20 13.73 1.25
C ASN A 26 21.01 12.80 1.49
N TRP A 27 21.02 11.69 0.77
CA TRP A 27 20.01 10.66 0.89
C TRP A 27 20.25 9.81 2.13
N ASP A 28 19.27 9.71 3.01
CA ASP A 28 19.32 8.92 4.22
C ASP A 28 18.21 7.87 4.21
N MET A 29 18.56 6.64 3.88
CA MET A 29 17.62 5.51 3.82
C MET A 29 17.00 5.17 5.17
N GLU A 30 17.66 5.50 6.28
CA GLU A 30 17.14 5.20 7.62
C GLU A 30 15.93 6.07 7.99
N LYS A 31 15.78 7.21 7.30
CA LYS A 31 14.63 8.11 7.47
C LYS A 31 13.40 7.67 6.69
N LEU A 32 13.55 6.69 5.78
CA LEU A 32 12.44 6.17 4.99
C LEU A 32 11.92 4.88 5.59
N LEU A 33 10.62 4.83 5.81
CA LEU A 33 9.94 3.60 6.18
C LEU A 33 9.53 2.84 4.91
N LEU A 34 10.42 1.96 4.47
CA LEU A 34 10.17 1.02 3.38
C LEU A 34 9.64 -0.30 3.95
N ILE A 35 8.47 -0.72 3.49
CA ILE A 35 7.88 -2.00 3.85
C ILE A 35 7.61 -2.87 2.63
N THR A 36 7.69 -4.19 2.80
CA THR A 36 7.03 -5.15 1.89
C THR A 36 5.67 -5.48 2.48
N LEU A 37 4.64 -5.48 1.63
CA LEU A 37 3.30 -5.94 1.96
C LEU A 37 2.97 -7.17 1.12
N ASP A 38 2.32 -8.13 1.75
CA ASP A 38 1.81 -9.33 1.12
C ASP A 38 0.53 -9.78 1.82
N ILE A 39 -0.45 -10.31 1.08
CA ILE A 39 -1.72 -10.78 1.62
C ILE A 39 -2.01 -12.21 1.19
N GLU A 40 -2.68 -12.96 2.06
CA GLU A 40 -3.23 -14.26 1.74
C GLU A 40 -4.76 -14.20 1.79
N VAL A 41 -5.38 -14.72 0.75
CA VAL A 41 -6.82 -14.67 0.53
C VAL A 41 -7.36 -16.08 0.36
N GLU A 42 -8.54 -16.34 0.89
CA GLU A 42 -9.30 -17.56 0.60
C GLU A 42 -9.52 -17.70 -0.92
N SER A 43 -9.43 -18.94 -1.44
CA SER A 43 -9.51 -19.19 -2.87
C SER A 43 -10.38 -20.43 -3.17
N GLU A 44 -11.61 -20.44 -2.68
CA GLU A 44 -12.54 -21.56 -2.89
C GLU A 44 -13.00 -21.66 -4.37
N ASN A 45 -13.09 -20.54 -5.06
CA ASN A 45 -13.64 -20.46 -6.42
C ASN A 45 -12.59 -20.15 -7.50
N GLY A 46 -11.32 -20.45 -7.27
CA GLY A 46 -10.20 -20.17 -8.15
C GLY A 46 -9.40 -18.93 -7.70
N PHE A 47 -8.61 -18.33 -8.61
CA PHE A 47 -7.78 -17.18 -8.26
C PHE A 47 -8.65 -15.97 -7.89
N PRO A 48 -8.45 -15.37 -6.69
CA PRO A 48 -9.28 -14.27 -6.21
C PRO A 48 -9.23 -13.04 -7.13
N ASP A 49 -10.38 -12.41 -7.33
CA ASP A 49 -10.52 -11.20 -8.12
C ASP A 49 -10.34 -9.95 -7.22
N ALA A 50 -9.26 -9.19 -7.44
CA ALA A 50 -8.95 -8.03 -6.62
C ALA A 50 -10.00 -6.91 -6.72
N GLN A 51 -10.75 -6.82 -7.83
CA GLN A 51 -11.81 -5.82 -7.98
C GLN A 51 -13.07 -6.21 -7.21
N LYS A 52 -13.39 -7.50 -7.18
CA LYS A 52 -14.53 -7.99 -6.42
C LYS A 52 -14.24 -8.06 -4.93
N ALA A 53 -13.03 -8.51 -4.56
CA ALA A 53 -12.60 -8.75 -3.18
C ALA A 53 -13.71 -9.45 -2.36
N ASP A 54 -14.27 -10.54 -2.90
CA ASP A 54 -15.40 -11.27 -2.33
C ASP A 54 -14.98 -12.38 -1.36
N GLU A 55 -13.78 -12.92 -1.52
CA GLU A 55 -13.21 -13.93 -0.64
C GLU A 55 -12.56 -13.29 0.61
N LYS A 56 -12.45 -14.08 1.69
CA LYS A 56 -11.92 -13.55 2.96
C LYS A 56 -10.41 -13.35 2.91
N LEU A 57 -9.96 -12.30 3.56
CA LEU A 57 -8.56 -12.08 3.91
C LEU A 57 -8.20 -12.99 5.10
N LEU A 58 -7.22 -13.86 4.89
CA LEU A 58 -6.77 -14.83 5.91
C LEU A 58 -5.55 -14.33 6.66
N CYS A 59 -4.67 -13.60 5.97
CA CYS A 59 -3.41 -13.13 6.52
C CYS A 59 -2.96 -11.83 5.84
N ILE A 60 -2.32 -10.96 6.60
CA ILE A 60 -1.58 -9.80 6.09
C ILE A 60 -0.18 -9.86 6.67
N THR A 61 0.83 -9.76 5.83
CA THR A 61 2.24 -9.72 6.24
C THR A 61 2.88 -8.40 5.88
N VAL A 62 3.59 -7.81 6.83
CA VAL A 62 4.40 -6.62 6.63
C VAL A 62 5.83 -6.89 7.09
N LYS A 63 6.81 -6.64 6.21
CA LYS A 63 8.23 -6.66 6.55
C LYS A 63 8.79 -5.26 6.50
N ASN A 64 9.35 -4.78 7.59
CA ASN A 64 10.08 -3.52 7.64
C ASN A 64 11.52 -3.73 7.16
N HIS A 65 11.98 -2.96 6.17
CA HIS A 65 13.33 -3.12 5.60
C HIS A 65 14.43 -2.48 6.45
N THR A 66 14.11 -1.52 7.31
CA THR A 66 15.09 -0.86 8.17
C THR A 66 15.50 -1.77 9.34
N ASN A 67 14.54 -2.23 10.13
CA ASN A 67 14.80 -3.05 11.33
C ASN A 67 14.61 -4.56 11.09
N LYS A 68 14.27 -4.97 9.88
CA LYS A 68 14.03 -6.37 9.45
C LYS A 68 12.87 -7.08 10.16
N ALA A 69 12.09 -6.36 10.97
CA ALA A 69 10.95 -6.94 11.66
C ALA A 69 9.88 -7.40 10.66
N ILE A 70 9.32 -8.58 10.93
CA ILE A 70 8.18 -9.12 10.20
C ILE A 70 6.99 -9.18 11.15
N ILE A 71 5.88 -8.58 10.74
CA ILE A 71 4.62 -8.59 11.48
C ILE A 71 3.58 -9.30 10.62
N VAL A 72 2.86 -10.21 11.22
CA VAL A 72 1.83 -11.00 10.55
C VAL A 72 0.52 -10.86 11.34
N TRP A 73 -0.53 -10.42 10.68
CA TRP A 73 -1.90 -10.48 11.18
C TRP A 73 -2.57 -11.70 10.57
N GLY A 74 -3.09 -12.59 11.40
CA GLY A 74 -3.76 -13.80 10.93
C GLY A 74 -4.93 -14.18 11.83
N ILE A 75 -5.74 -15.13 11.37
CA ILE A 75 -6.91 -15.64 12.10
C ILE A 75 -6.53 -16.91 12.84
N GLY A 76 -6.83 -16.94 14.13
CA GLY A 76 -6.48 -18.07 15.02
C GLY A 76 -5.02 -18.09 15.46
N PRO A 77 -4.66 -19.07 16.30
CA PRO A 77 -3.36 -19.14 16.94
C PRO A 77 -2.26 -19.56 15.96
N TYR A 78 -1.11 -18.91 16.04
CA TYR A 78 0.11 -19.29 15.33
C TYR A 78 1.32 -18.84 16.14
N GLU A 79 2.31 -19.70 16.26
CA GLU A 79 3.55 -19.43 16.98
C GLU A 79 4.76 -19.54 16.05
N ASN A 80 5.58 -18.50 16.02
CA ASN A 80 6.83 -18.49 15.31
C ASN A 80 7.73 -17.38 15.90
N ASP A 81 8.91 -17.73 16.37
CA ASP A 81 9.87 -16.83 16.99
C ASP A 81 10.51 -15.82 16.04
N LYS A 82 10.41 -16.04 14.71
CA LYS A 82 10.97 -15.15 13.69
C LYS A 82 10.04 -14.02 13.28
N VAL A 83 8.78 -14.05 13.67
CA VAL A 83 7.78 -13.07 13.29
C VAL A 83 6.99 -12.59 14.50
N LYS A 84 6.57 -11.35 14.50
CA LYS A 84 5.58 -10.86 15.45
C LYS A 84 4.20 -11.19 14.93
N TYR A 85 3.61 -12.27 15.46
CA TYR A 85 2.25 -12.64 15.10
C TYR A 85 1.23 -11.86 15.92
N ILE A 86 0.19 -11.38 15.25
CA ILE A 86 -0.97 -10.68 15.84
C ILE A 86 -2.20 -11.50 15.54
N GLU A 87 -2.60 -12.30 16.50
CA GLU A 87 -3.79 -13.13 16.42
C GLU A 87 -5.05 -12.26 16.33
N SER A 88 -5.97 -12.68 15.48
CA SER A 88 -7.27 -12.04 15.29
C SER A 88 -8.38 -13.07 15.39
N GLU A 89 -9.52 -12.67 15.98
CA GLU A 89 -10.67 -13.55 16.16
C GLU A 89 -11.38 -13.89 14.84
N ASN A 90 -11.35 -12.94 13.91
CA ASN A 90 -11.97 -13.04 12.60
C ASN A 90 -11.37 -12.00 11.65
N GLU A 91 -11.78 -12.02 10.38
CA GLU A 91 -11.30 -11.10 9.36
C GLU A 91 -11.51 -9.62 9.71
N LEU A 92 -12.66 -9.28 10.27
CA LEU A 92 -12.97 -7.90 10.63
C LEU A 92 -12.02 -7.37 11.72
N ASP A 93 -11.69 -8.20 12.70
CA ASP A 93 -10.71 -7.89 13.74
C ASP A 93 -9.30 -7.77 13.16
N LEU A 94 -8.93 -8.69 12.25
CA LEU A 94 -7.65 -8.66 11.52
C LEU A 94 -7.46 -7.33 10.79
N ILE A 95 -8.44 -6.94 9.96
CA ILE A 95 -8.38 -5.71 9.17
C ILE A 95 -8.34 -4.46 10.08
N LYS A 96 -9.12 -4.41 11.16
CA LYS A 96 -9.10 -3.29 12.11
C LYS A 96 -7.75 -3.13 12.81
N LYS A 97 -7.14 -4.25 13.26
CA LYS A 97 -5.81 -4.27 13.87
C LYS A 97 -4.74 -3.79 12.88
N PHE A 98 -4.82 -4.27 11.63
CA PHE A 98 -3.93 -3.85 10.55
C PHE A 98 -4.08 -2.35 10.25
N ILE A 99 -5.29 -1.83 10.05
CA ILE A 99 -5.53 -0.39 9.80
C ILE A 99 -5.01 0.46 10.95
N HIS A 100 -5.20 0.02 12.20
CA HIS A 100 -4.69 0.72 13.36
C HIS A 100 -3.15 0.81 13.36
N PHE A 101 -2.48 -0.29 13.06
CA PHE A 101 -1.03 -0.32 12.88
C PHE A 101 -0.60 0.62 11.75
N TRP A 102 -1.22 0.47 10.58
CA TRP A 102 -0.90 1.25 9.39
C TRP A 102 -1.03 2.76 9.63
N HIS A 103 -2.15 3.18 10.22
CA HIS A 103 -2.42 4.58 10.52
C HIS A 103 -1.40 5.20 11.47
N LYS A 104 -0.85 4.41 12.39
CA LYS A 104 0.23 4.86 13.30
C LYS A 104 1.61 4.86 12.66
N THR A 105 1.84 3.94 11.76
CA THR A 105 3.16 3.70 11.16
C THR A 105 3.38 4.55 9.92
N GLN A 106 2.37 4.67 9.07
CA GLN A 106 2.35 5.45 7.83
C GLN A 106 3.62 5.26 6.99
N PRO A 107 3.75 4.14 6.25
CA PRO A 107 4.95 3.87 5.47
C PRO A 107 5.13 4.91 4.36
N ASP A 108 6.39 5.25 4.04
CA ASP A 108 6.72 6.11 2.93
C ASP A 108 6.67 5.35 1.60
N VAL A 109 7.11 4.09 1.64
CA VAL A 109 7.21 3.24 0.45
C VAL A 109 6.69 1.83 0.75
N ILE A 110 5.81 1.34 -0.12
CA ILE A 110 5.35 -0.04 -0.15
C ILE A 110 5.98 -0.74 -1.33
N THR A 111 6.43 -1.97 -1.11
CA THR A 111 6.89 -2.85 -2.17
C THR A 111 6.31 -4.24 -2.00
N GLY A 112 6.37 -5.06 -3.06
CA GLY A 112 5.88 -6.44 -3.10
C GLY A 112 5.84 -6.94 -4.54
N TRP A 113 5.48 -8.20 -4.71
CA TRP A 113 5.30 -8.80 -6.03
C TRP A 113 3.86 -8.60 -6.49
N ASN A 114 3.66 -7.91 -7.59
CA ASN A 114 2.33 -7.55 -8.12
C ASN A 114 1.44 -6.76 -7.13
N VAL A 115 2.05 -6.13 -6.14
CA VAL A 115 1.38 -5.46 -5.02
C VAL A 115 0.47 -4.32 -5.50
N GLN A 116 0.85 -3.66 -6.60
CA GLN A 116 0.10 -2.54 -7.17
C GLN A 116 -1.23 -2.98 -7.80
N PHE A 117 -1.30 -4.21 -8.34
CA PHE A 117 -2.46 -4.68 -9.08
C PHE A 117 -3.21 -5.81 -8.40
N PHE A 118 -2.67 -6.36 -7.31
CA PHE A 118 -3.35 -7.39 -6.52
C PHE A 118 -3.53 -7.00 -5.05
N ASP A 119 -2.46 -6.96 -4.26
CA ASP A 119 -2.56 -6.81 -2.80
C ASP A 119 -3.23 -5.50 -2.38
N ILE A 120 -2.76 -4.37 -2.90
CA ILE A 120 -3.34 -3.06 -2.56
C ILE A 120 -4.78 -2.93 -3.04
N PRO A 121 -5.14 -3.24 -4.29
CA PRO A 121 -6.53 -3.21 -4.72
C PRO A 121 -7.43 -4.15 -3.94
N TYR A 122 -6.97 -5.39 -3.69
CA TYR A 122 -7.75 -6.35 -2.90
C TYR A 122 -8.04 -5.82 -1.50
N LEU A 123 -7.00 -5.38 -0.80
CA LEU A 123 -7.09 -4.82 0.55
C LEU A 123 -8.00 -3.60 0.59
N CYS A 124 -7.86 -2.67 -0.35
CA CYS A 124 -8.69 -1.47 -0.43
C CYS A 124 -10.16 -1.81 -0.64
N ASN A 125 -10.47 -2.67 -1.63
CA ASN A 125 -11.84 -3.10 -1.92
C ASN A 125 -12.45 -3.89 -0.75
N ARG A 126 -11.65 -4.73 -0.08
CA ARG A 126 -12.11 -5.49 1.08
C ARG A 126 -12.41 -4.58 2.27
N ILE A 127 -11.57 -3.56 2.52
CA ILE A 127 -11.82 -2.54 3.55
C ILE A 127 -13.10 -1.77 3.24
N ILE A 128 -13.30 -1.32 2.00
CA ILE A 128 -14.52 -0.61 1.59
C ILE A 128 -15.75 -1.47 1.87
N ARG A 129 -15.71 -2.73 1.46
CA ARG A 129 -16.81 -3.69 1.60
C ARG A 129 -17.20 -3.92 3.05
N LEU A 130 -16.23 -4.07 3.94
CA LEU A 130 -16.47 -4.47 5.33
C LEU A 130 -16.58 -3.29 6.31
N LEU A 131 -15.89 -2.19 6.04
CA LEU A 131 -15.73 -1.08 6.97
C LEU A 131 -16.09 0.29 6.38
N GLY A 132 -16.19 0.37 5.05
CA GLY A 132 -16.51 1.58 4.30
C GLY A 132 -15.31 2.49 4.01
N GLU A 133 -15.54 3.50 3.17
CA GLU A 133 -14.52 4.42 2.66
C GLU A 133 -13.80 5.24 3.73
N LYS A 134 -14.46 5.51 4.85
CA LYS A 134 -13.84 6.26 5.96
C LYS A 134 -12.64 5.53 6.54
N GLU A 135 -12.72 4.21 6.66
CA GLU A 135 -11.62 3.39 7.16
C GLU A 135 -10.52 3.24 6.09
N LEU A 136 -10.88 3.13 4.81
CA LEU A 136 -9.91 3.12 3.71
C LEU A 136 -9.02 4.36 3.73
N LYS A 137 -9.57 5.54 3.97
CA LYS A 137 -8.81 6.81 3.99
C LYS A 137 -7.66 6.82 5.00
N LYS A 138 -7.70 5.96 6.03
CA LYS A 138 -6.63 5.82 7.01
C LYS A 138 -5.35 5.21 6.44
N LEU A 139 -5.41 4.59 5.25
CA LEU A 139 -4.22 4.09 4.56
C LEU A 139 -3.36 5.20 3.93
N SER A 140 -3.91 6.41 3.81
CA SER A 140 -3.17 7.58 3.35
C SER A 140 -2.87 8.50 4.52
N PRO A 141 -1.62 9.00 4.69
CA PRO A 141 -1.29 9.99 5.71
C PRO A 141 -2.09 11.29 5.56
N TRP A 142 -2.57 11.59 4.36
CA TRP A 142 -3.39 12.77 4.08
C TRP A 142 -4.89 12.48 4.01
N GLY A 143 -5.31 11.23 4.27
CA GLY A 143 -6.70 10.82 4.19
C GLY A 143 -7.28 10.83 2.78
N ILE A 144 -6.43 10.74 1.76
CA ILE A 144 -6.81 10.78 0.35
C ILE A 144 -6.38 9.50 -0.34
N VAL A 145 -7.35 8.71 -0.75
CA VAL A 145 -7.15 7.49 -1.55
C VAL A 145 -7.92 7.68 -2.86
N LYS A 146 -7.24 7.50 -3.98
CA LYS A 146 -7.83 7.62 -5.32
C LYS A 146 -7.78 6.26 -6.02
N GLU A 147 -8.90 5.89 -6.59
CA GLU A 147 -9.00 4.75 -7.49
C GLU A 147 -8.68 5.21 -8.91
N ASP A 148 -7.84 4.46 -9.60
CA ASP A 148 -7.49 4.66 -11.00
C ASP A 148 -7.68 3.35 -11.77
N THR A 149 -7.98 3.47 -13.07
CA THR A 149 -8.04 2.33 -13.99
C THR A 149 -6.91 2.43 -15.00
N VAL A 150 -6.07 1.41 -15.06
CA VAL A 150 -4.96 1.31 -16.03
C VAL A 150 -5.30 0.27 -17.09
N ARG A 151 -5.17 0.64 -18.37
CA ARG A 151 -5.29 -0.29 -19.49
C ARG A 151 -3.90 -0.71 -19.96
N HIS A 152 -3.65 -2.01 -19.99
CA HIS A 152 -2.41 -2.58 -20.48
C HIS A 152 -2.49 -2.77 -22.01
N GLY A 153 -2.01 -1.74 -22.75
CA GLY A 153 -2.07 -1.71 -24.23
C GLY A 153 -3.45 -1.37 -24.79
N GLN A 154 -3.53 -1.29 -26.11
CA GLN A 154 -4.73 -0.82 -26.84
C GLN A 154 -5.95 -1.75 -26.67
N TYR A 155 -5.72 -3.03 -26.41
CA TYR A 155 -6.75 -4.07 -26.24
C TYR A 155 -6.63 -4.84 -24.93
N GLY A 156 -5.79 -4.36 -23.99
CA GLY A 156 -5.53 -5.03 -22.73
C GLY A 156 -6.71 -4.92 -21.74
N LYS A 157 -6.80 -5.91 -20.85
CA LYS A 157 -7.75 -5.89 -19.74
C LYS A 157 -7.47 -4.66 -18.85
N ALA A 158 -8.52 -3.95 -18.49
CA ALA A 158 -8.42 -2.86 -17.53
C ALA A 158 -8.10 -3.42 -16.13
N SER A 159 -7.09 -2.88 -15.49
CA SER A 159 -6.73 -3.22 -14.11
C SER A 159 -7.01 -2.04 -13.21
N GLN A 160 -7.61 -2.30 -12.07
CA GLN A 160 -7.83 -1.33 -11.02
C GLN A 160 -6.54 -1.15 -10.22
N LYS A 161 -6.21 0.08 -9.86
CA LYS A 161 -5.17 0.39 -8.89
C LYS A 161 -5.65 1.47 -7.95
N TYR A 162 -5.05 1.51 -6.77
CA TYR A 162 -5.28 2.54 -5.78
C TYR A 162 -4.04 3.39 -5.56
N ASN A 163 -4.23 4.70 -5.52
CA ASN A 163 -3.19 5.66 -5.22
C ASN A 163 -3.41 6.18 -3.79
N LEU A 164 -2.57 5.75 -2.87
CA LEU A 164 -2.58 6.17 -1.47
C LEU A 164 -1.73 7.44 -1.38
N LEU A 165 -2.35 8.63 -1.45
CA LEU A 165 -1.58 9.88 -1.48
C LEU A 165 -0.67 10.00 -0.24
N GLY A 166 0.61 10.27 -0.50
CA GLY A 166 1.65 10.31 0.53
C GLY A 166 2.41 8.99 0.74
N VAL A 167 2.04 7.92 0.03
CA VAL A 167 2.72 6.62 0.05
C VAL A 167 3.11 6.24 -1.37
N SER A 168 4.37 5.91 -1.61
CA SER A 168 4.86 5.43 -2.90
C SER A 168 4.73 3.91 -2.99
N ILE A 169 4.27 3.41 -4.14
CA ILE A 169 4.20 1.97 -4.41
C ILE A 169 5.25 1.62 -5.47
N LEU A 170 6.18 0.72 -5.10
CA LEU A 170 7.24 0.21 -5.97
C LEU A 170 7.06 -1.30 -6.14
N ASP A 171 6.48 -1.71 -7.27
CA ASP A 171 6.19 -3.10 -7.56
C ASP A 171 7.43 -3.83 -8.10
N TYR A 172 7.79 -4.98 -7.52
CA TYR A 172 8.90 -5.79 -8.03
C TYR A 172 8.63 -6.33 -9.43
N LEU A 173 7.38 -6.61 -9.77
CA LEU A 173 7.00 -7.12 -11.08
C LEU A 173 7.42 -6.16 -12.21
N ASP A 174 7.36 -4.85 -11.96
CA ASP A 174 7.76 -3.84 -12.95
C ASP A 174 9.27 -3.85 -13.24
N LEU A 175 10.08 -4.27 -12.26
CA LEU A 175 11.53 -4.41 -12.44
C LEU A 175 11.89 -5.62 -13.30
N TYR A 176 11.08 -6.68 -13.28
CA TYR A 176 11.32 -7.92 -14.03
C TYR A 176 10.77 -7.90 -15.46
N ARG A 177 9.91 -6.92 -15.79
CA ARG A 177 9.30 -6.76 -17.13
C ARG A 177 10.09 -5.87 -18.08
N LYS A 178 11.25 -5.38 -17.66
CA LYS A 178 12.12 -4.49 -18.47
C LYS A 178 13.09 -5.27 -19.34
#